data_0bc3f6b759bad3a71ddf168f6d5a7a72
#
_entry.id   0bc3f6b759bad3a71ddf168f6d5a7a72
#
_cell.length_a   1.000
_cell.length_b   1.000
_cell.length_c   1.000
_cell.angle_alpha   90.00
_cell.angle_beta   90.00
_cell.angle_gamma   90.00
#
_symmetry.space_group_name_H-M   'P 1'
#
loop_
_entity.id
_entity.type
_entity.pdbx_description
1 polymer ?
#
loop_
_entity_poly.entity_id
_entity_poly.type
_entity_poly.pdbx_seq_one_letter_code
_entity_poly.pdbx_strand_id
1 'polypeptide(L)'
;MAATILVVEDEPAIQELISYNLELAGHQALRAENAEQALEMVRSALPDLVVLDWMLPGMSGIEFARRLRSDKRTQSVPLIMLTARADERDKLQGLETGADDYLTKPFSPRELNARVKAVLRRRAPQATDDAVEISGLRLDPVSHRVTGSGKPLTLGPTEFRLLHFLMTHAERVYSRTQLLDQVWGDHVFVEERTVDVHIRRLRKALEPTTHDRLIQTVRSAGYRFSAA
;
A
#
# COMPACT_ATOMS: atom_id res chain seq x y z
N MET A 1 -5.50 9.74 -5.66
CA MET A 1 -4.61 10.05 -4.53
C MET A 1 -3.17 9.97 -5.03
N ALA A 2 -2.30 10.88 -4.55
CA ALA A 2 -0.87 10.79 -4.81
C ALA A 2 -0.34 9.56 -4.05
N ALA A 3 0.38 8.69 -4.73
CA ALA A 3 1.06 7.53 -4.15
C ALA A 3 2.56 7.75 -4.21
N THR A 4 3.30 7.23 -3.23
CA THR A 4 4.77 7.22 -3.23
C THR A 4 5.25 5.94 -3.92
N ILE A 5 5.93 6.08 -5.05
CA ILE A 5 6.38 4.98 -5.89
C ILE A 5 7.90 4.94 -5.92
N LEU A 6 8.48 3.84 -5.48
CA LEU A 6 9.92 3.61 -5.56
C LEU A 6 10.27 3.02 -6.93
N VAL A 7 11.12 3.70 -7.67
CA VAL A 7 11.66 3.28 -8.96
C VAL A 7 13.08 2.78 -8.75
N VAL A 8 13.30 1.50 -9.04
CA VAL A 8 14.62 0.84 -8.91
C VAL A 8 15.08 0.43 -10.29
N GLU A 9 16.00 1.19 -10.85
CA GLU A 9 16.45 1.10 -12.24
C GLU A 9 17.87 1.68 -12.32
N ASP A 10 18.81 0.95 -12.88
CA ASP A 10 20.22 1.37 -12.98
C ASP A 10 20.53 2.22 -14.22
N GLU A 11 19.67 2.17 -15.26
CA GLU A 11 19.81 3.04 -16.43
C GLU A 11 19.19 4.43 -16.14
N PRO A 12 19.99 5.52 -16.02
CA PRO A 12 19.47 6.82 -15.62
C PRO A 12 18.37 7.38 -16.54
N ALA A 13 18.50 7.14 -17.86
CA ALA A 13 17.52 7.61 -18.84
C ALA A 13 16.15 6.92 -18.67
N ILE A 14 16.13 5.63 -18.36
CA ILE A 14 14.91 4.87 -18.13
C ILE A 14 14.31 5.26 -16.77
N GLN A 15 15.15 5.37 -15.73
CA GLN A 15 14.73 5.80 -14.40
C GLN A 15 14.08 7.20 -14.45
N GLU A 16 14.70 8.14 -15.17
CA GLU A 16 14.15 9.49 -15.33
C GLU A 16 12.83 9.48 -16.09
N LEU A 17 12.76 8.71 -17.22
CA LEU A 17 11.52 8.56 -17.99
C LEU A 17 10.37 8.04 -17.14
N ILE A 18 10.62 6.98 -16.34
CA ILE A 18 9.61 6.40 -15.44
C ILE A 18 9.18 7.45 -14.41
N SER A 19 10.14 8.03 -13.70
CA SER A 19 9.89 8.98 -12.62
C SER A 19 9.11 10.19 -13.09
N TYR A 20 9.52 10.80 -14.20
CA TYR A 20 8.84 11.94 -14.81
C TYR A 20 7.37 11.64 -15.16
N ASN A 21 7.10 10.47 -15.74
CA ASN A 21 5.73 10.11 -16.10
C ASN A 21 4.85 9.78 -14.89
N LEU A 22 5.43 9.23 -13.82
CA LEU A 22 4.72 9.02 -12.55
C LEU A 22 4.39 10.36 -11.87
N GLU A 23 5.32 11.31 -11.88
CA GLU A 23 5.11 12.67 -11.36
C GLU A 23 4.03 13.43 -12.16
N LEU A 24 4.04 13.32 -13.49
CA LEU A 24 2.96 13.86 -14.33
C LEU A 24 1.59 13.23 -14.05
N ALA A 25 1.56 11.96 -13.62
CA ALA A 25 0.34 11.28 -13.19
C ALA A 25 -0.10 11.64 -11.76
N GLY A 26 0.63 12.52 -11.07
CA GLY A 26 0.32 13.02 -9.73
C GLY A 26 0.82 12.12 -8.59
N HIS A 27 1.79 11.24 -8.86
CA HIS A 27 2.47 10.42 -7.86
C HIS A 27 3.78 11.07 -7.42
N GLN A 28 4.33 10.64 -6.28
CA GLN A 28 5.69 10.96 -5.85
C GLN A 28 6.62 9.82 -6.29
N ALA A 29 7.68 10.11 -7.03
CA ALA A 29 8.67 9.13 -7.43
C ALA A 29 9.92 9.22 -6.52
N LEU A 30 10.26 8.11 -5.88
CA LEU A 30 11.55 7.88 -5.22
C LEU A 30 12.43 7.10 -6.17
N ARG A 31 13.73 7.41 -6.21
CA ARG A 31 14.66 6.81 -7.18
C ARG A 31 15.78 6.07 -6.48
N ALA A 32 16.06 4.85 -6.90
CA ALA A 32 17.18 4.04 -6.47
C ALA A 32 17.88 3.45 -7.70
N GLU A 33 19.21 3.53 -7.75
CA GLU A 33 20.03 3.04 -8.86
C GLU A 33 20.39 1.55 -8.73
N ASN A 34 20.14 0.97 -7.55
CA ASN A 34 20.44 -0.43 -7.25
C ASN A 34 19.53 -0.94 -6.12
N ALA A 35 19.52 -2.25 -5.93
CA ALA A 35 18.69 -2.90 -4.95
C ALA A 35 19.08 -2.60 -3.50
N GLU A 36 20.37 -2.36 -3.22
CA GLU A 36 20.91 -2.05 -1.90
C GLU A 36 20.37 -0.70 -1.41
N GLN A 37 20.47 0.32 -2.26
CA GLN A 37 19.90 1.66 -1.99
C GLN A 37 18.38 1.57 -1.79
N ALA A 38 17.69 0.81 -2.66
CA ALA A 38 16.26 0.59 -2.54
C ALA A 38 15.86 -0.05 -1.21
N LEU A 39 16.63 -1.02 -0.69
CA LEU A 39 16.39 -1.63 0.63
C LEU A 39 16.51 -0.62 1.77
N GLU A 40 17.48 0.28 1.70
CA GLU A 40 17.65 1.34 2.70
C GLU A 40 16.47 2.30 2.68
N MET A 41 16.03 2.69 1.49
CA MET A 41 14.86 3.56 1.33
C MET A 41 13.58 2.91 1.86
N VAL A 42 13.33 1.64 1.54
CA VAL A 42 12.17 0.88 2.05
C VAL A 42 12.21 0.71 3.57
N ARG A 43 13.39 0.61 4.18
CA ARG A 43 13.54 0.56 5.64
C ARG A 43 13.17 1.88 6.30
N SER A 44 13.53 3.00 5.68
CA SER A 44 13.24 4.34 6.21
C SER A 44 11.78 4.74 6.00
N ALA A 45 11.22 4.44 4.84
CA ALA A 45 9.83 4.74 4.48
C ALA A 45 9.26 3.66 3.54
N LEU A 46 8.05 3.18 3.81
CA LEU A 46 7.39 2.18 2.96
C LEU A 46 6.76 2.86 1.74
N PRO A 47 7.15 2.51 0.50
CA PRO A 47 6.48 2.98 -0.69
C PRO A 47 5.11 2.30 -0.85
N ASP A 48 4.19 2.98 -1.54
CA ASP A 48 2.89 2.43 -1.91
C ASP A 48 3.00 1.41 -3.04
N LEU A 49 4.07 1.51 -3.84
CA LEU A 49 4.38 0.60 -4.95
C LEU A 49 5.87 0.67 -5.28
N VAL A 50 6.44 -0.45 -5.72
CA VAL A 50 7.78 -0.53 -6.28
C VAL A 50 7.70 -0.87 -7.76
N VAL A 51 8.41 -0.10 -8.61
CA VAL A 51 8.72 -0.42 -10.00
C VAL A 51 10.18 -0.85 -10.02
N LEU A 52 10.45 -2.09 -10.41
CA LEU A 52 11.74 -2.74 -10.20
C LEU A 52 12.27 -3.35 -11.49
N ASP A 53 13.47 -2.98 -11.89
CA ASP A 53 14.15 -3.69 -12.96
C ASP A 53 14.61 -5.08 -12.51
N TRP A 54 14.43 -6.03 -13.39
CA TRP A 54 14.91 -7.40 -13.24
C TRP A 54 16.44 -7.47 -13.18
N MET A 55 17.10 -6.71 -14.07
CA MET A 55 18.54 -6.75 -14.37
C MET A 55 19.28 -5.61 -13.64
N LEU A 56 19.40 -5.68 -12.33
CA LEU A 56 20.16 -4.70 -11.55
C LEU A 56 21.60 -5.17 -11.31
N PRO A 57 22.58 -4.26 -11.24
CA PRO A 57 23.93 -4.59 -10.83
C PRO A 57 23.99 -4.95 -9.33
N GLY A 58 24.87 -5.88 -8.97
CA GLY A 58 24.99 -6.37 -7.59
C GLY A 58 23.86 -7.31 -7.22
N MET A 59 22.96 -6.90 -6.35
CA MET A 59 21.77 -7.67 -6.00
C MET A 59 20.74 -7.59 -7.13
N SER A 60 20.33 -8.74 -7.66
CA SER A 60 19.31 -8.79 -8.73
C SER A 60 17.94 -8.32 -8.24
N GLY A 61 17.09 -7.84 -9.19
CA GLY A 61 15.71 -7.47 -8.89
C GLY A 61 14.90 -8.63 -8.29
N ILE A 62 15.18 -9.88 -8.71
CA ILE A 62 14.54 -11.07 -8.14
C ILE A 62 14.90 -11.24 -6.67
N GLU A 63 16.17 -11.11 -6.33
CA GLU A 63 16.63 -11.24 -4.94
C GLU A 63 16.03 -10.13 -4.06
N PHE A 64 16.00 -8.90 -4.56
CA PHE A 64 15.31 -7.80 -3.90
C PHE A 64 13.83 -8.11 -3.65
N ALA A 65 13.11 -8.58 -4.67
CA ALA A 65 11.71 -8.96 -4.55
C ALA A 65 11.48 -10.05 -3.48
N ARG A 66 12.33 -11.08 -3.47
CA ARG A 66 12.29 -12.15 -2.44
C ARG A 66 12.50 -11.58 -1.04
N ARG A 67 13.44 -10.66 -0.87
CA ARG A 67 13.68 -9.99 0.42
C ARG A 67 12.48 -9.17 0.87
N LEU A 68 11.85 -8.42 -0.04
CA LEU A 68 10.60 -7.71 0.28
C LEU A 68 9.50 -8.67 0.72
N ARG A 69 9.36 -9.83 0.08
CA ARG A 69 8.32 -10.81 0.41
C ARG A 69 8.58 -11.57 1.71
N SER A 70 9.85 -11.72 2.09
CA SER A 70 10.24 -12.42 3.33
C SER A 70 10.06 -11.57 4.59
N ASP A 71 10.05 -10.25 4.49
CA ASP A 71 9.90 -9.34 5.61
C ASP A 71 8.41 -9.00 5.83
N LYS A 72 7.91 -9.22 7.06
CA LYS A 72 6.51 -8.97 7.44
C LYS A 72 6.06 -7.52 7.21
N ARG A 73 6.99 -6.57 7.28
CA ARG A 73 6.71 -5.14 7.06
C ARG A 73 6.48 -4.83 5.59
N THR A 74 7.27 -5.43 4.71
CA THR A 74 7.32 -5.10 3.27
C THR A 74 6.62 -6.11 2.37
N GLN A 75 6.29 -7.30 2.86
CA GLN A 75 5.68 -8.38 2.07
C GLN A 75 4.40 -7.98 1.34
N SER A 76 3.73 -6.94 1.85
CA SER A 76 2.50 -6.42 1.28
C SER A 76 2.73 -5.26 0.31
N VAL A 77 3.93 -4.74 0.13
CA VAL A 77 4.21 -3.66 -0.83
C VAL A 77 4.03 -4.17 -2.26
N PRO A 78 3.19 -3.54 -3.11
CA PRO A 78 3.02 -3.96 -4.49
C PRO A 78 4.30 -3.81 -5.30
N LEU A 79 4.49 -4.73 -6.24
CA LEU A 79 5.68 -4.79 -7.06
C LEU A 79 5.32 -4.99 -8.53
N ILE A 80 5.74 -4.06 -9.39
CA ILE A 80 5.75 -4.22 -10.85
C ILE A 80 7.18 -4.50 -11.27
N MET A 81 7.40 -5.65 -11.92
CA MET A 81 8.70 -6.03 -12.43
C MET A 81 8.87 -5.54 -13.87
N LEU A 82 9.96 -4.83 -14.16
CA LEU A 82 10.38 -4.50 -15.53
C LEU A 82 11.26 -5.63 -16.06
N THR A 83 10.93 -6.19 -17.24
CA THR A 83 11.67 -7.31 -17.82
C THR A 83 12.14 -6.99 -19.25
N ALA A 84 13.32 -7.46 -19.65
CA ALA A 84 13.69 -7.51 -21.05
C ALA A 84 12.83 -8.56 -21.77
N ARG A 85 12.53 -8.32 -23.06
CA ARG A 85 11.78 -9.24 -23.92
C ARG A 85 12.59 -10.51 -24.09
N ALA A 86 12.30 -11.57 -23.39
CA ALA A 86 12.50 -12.96 -23.79
C ALA A 86 12.46 -13.92 -22.60
N ASP A 87 12.08 -15.13 -22.92
CA ASP A 87 12.03 -16.39 -22.20
C ASP A 87 10.83 -16.63 -21.31
N GLU A 88 10.01 -17.57 -21.78
CA GLU A 88 8.96 -18.22 -20.99
C GLU A 88 9.49 -18.77 -19.63
N ARG A 89 10.80 -19.04 -19.54
CA ARG A 89 11.48 -19.46 -18.31
C ARG A 89 11.53 -18.34 -17.28
N ASP A 90 11.77 -17.09 -17.72
CA ASP A 90 11.78 -15.93 -16.83
C ASP A 90 10.39 -15.60 -16.30
N LYS A 91 9.34 -15.84 -17.11
CA LYS A 91 7.94 -15.70 -16.64
C LYS A 91 7.58 -16.73 -15.58
N LEU A 92 8.07 -17.96 -15.65
CA LEU A 92 7.84 -18.99 -14.62
C LEU A 92 8.61 -18.67 -13.34
N GLN A 93 9.87 -18.25 -13.42
CA GLN A 93 10.61 -17.74 -12.25
C GLN A 93 9.99 -16.47 -11.67
N GLY A 94 9.46 -15.60 -12.52
CA GLY A 94 8.76 -14.39 -12.11
C GLY A 94 7.51 -14.69 -11.28
N LEU A 95 6.71 -15.68 -11.63
CA LEU A 95 5.54 -16.10 -10.86
C LEU A 95 5.92 -16.56 -9.43
N GLU A 96 7.12 -17.10 -9.23
CA GLU A 96 7.64 -17.49 -7.92
C GLU A 96 8.17 -16.30 -7.10
N THR A 97 8.46 -15.15 -7.72
CA THR A 97 8.97 -13.97 -7.00
C THR A 97 7.88 -13.18 -6.26
N GLY A 98 6.61 -13.46 -6.55
CA GLY A 98 5.48 -12.78 -5.93
C GLY A 98 5.30 -11.33 -6.43
N ALA A 99 5.74 -11.00 -7.65
CA ALA A 99 5.41 -9.72 -8.28
C ALA A 99 3.90 -9.64 -8.59
N ASP A 100 3.33 -8.44 -8.45
CA ASP A 100 1.91 -8.20 -8.66
C ASP A 100 1.57 -7.95 -10.15
N ASP A 101 2.57 -7.49 -10.95
CA ASP A 101 2.46 -7.32 -12.40
C ASP A 101 3.86 -7.31 -13.06
N TYR A 102 3.89 -7.47 -14.38
CA TYR A 102 5.10 -7.46 -15.21
C TYR A 102 4.92 -6.50 -16.38
N LEU A 103 5.98 -5.76 -16.70
CA LEU A 103 6.03 -4.83 -17.83
C LEU A 103 7.29 -5.10 -18.65
N THR A 104 7.11 -5.41 -19.94
CA THR A 104 8.21 -5.75 -20.83
C THR A 104 8.84 -4.50 -21.44
N LYS A 105 10.16 -4.36 -21.34
CA LYS A 105 10.94 -3.34 -22.07
C LYS A 105 11.05 -3.71 -23.57
N PRO A 106 10.87 -2.75 -24.51
CA PRO A 106 10.48 -1.37 -24.30
C PRO A 106 8.97 -1.22 -24.05
N PHE A 107 8.60 -0.34 -23.13
CA PHE A 107 7.21 -0.05 -22.80
C PHE A 107 6.85 1.42 -23.08
N SER A 108 5.57 1.68 -23.22
CA SER A 108 5.08 3.06 -23.31
C SER A 108 4.80 3.64 -21.92
N PRO A 109 4.99 4.97 -21.71
CA PRO A 109 4.59 5.62 -20.46
C PRO A 109 3.10 5.42 -20.11
N ARG A 110 2.24 5.34 -21.14
CA ARG A 110 0.80 5.07 -20.96
C ARG A 110 0.56 3.67 -20.39
N GLU A 111 1.31 2.68 -20.85
CA GLU A 111 1.20 1.31 -20.37
C GLU A 111 1.68 1.21 -18.92
N LEU A 112 2.83 1.81 -18.58
CA LEU A 112 3.32 1.88 -17.21
C LEU A 112 2.26 2.49 -16.27
N ASN A 113 1.75 3.67 -16.62
CA ASN A 113 0.74 4.35 -15.80
C ASN A 113 -0.56 3.54 -15.65
N ALA A 114 -1.00 2.85 -16.70
CA ALA A 114 -2.17 1.97 -16.65
C ALA A 114 -1.96 0.80 -15.68
N ARG A 115 -0.76 0.18 -15.69
CA ARG A 115 -0.40 -0.93 -14.79
C ARG A 115 -0.26 -0.44 -13.33
N VAL A 116 0.44 0.67 -13.12
CA VAL A 116 0.55 1.31 -11.80
C VAL A 116 -0.84 1.57 -11.22
N LYS A 117 -1.73 2.19 -11.99
CA LYS A 117 -3.12 2.45 -11.57
C LYS A 117 -3.88 1.14 -11.27
N ALA A 118 -3.70 0.11 -12.09
CA ALA A 118 -4.36 -1.18 -11.90
C ALA A 118 -3.86 -1.90 -10.64
N VAL A 119 -2.54 -1.89 -10.38
CA VAL A 119 -1.92 -2.53 -9.22
C VAL A 119 -2.30 -1.79 -7.94
N LEU A 120 -2.18 -0.47 -7.92
CA LEU A 120 -2.61 0.36 -6.79
C LEU A 120 -4.10 0.18 -6.48
N ARG A 121 -4.97 0.07 -7.52
CA ARG A 121 -6.40 -0.21 -7.35
C ARG A 121 -6.66 -1.61 -6.80
N ARG A 122 -5.91 -2.64 -7.18
CA ARG A 122 -6.07 -4.02 -6.65
C ARG A 122 -5.67 -4.12 -5.18
N ARG A 123 -4.78 -3.25 -4.73
CA ARG A 123 -4.31 -3.21 -3.33
C ARG A 123 -4.86 -2.06 -2.49
N ALA A 124 -5.26 -0.96 -3.07
CA ALA A 124 -6.39 -0.27 -2.50
C ALA A 124 -7.56 -1.24 -2.70
N PRO A 125 -8.07 -1.96 -1.66
CA PRO A 125 -9.38 -2.52 -1.73
C PRO A 125 -10.21 -1.30 -1.97
N GLN A 126 -10.53 -1.11 -3.25
CA GLN A 126 -11.37 -0.05 -3.73
C GLN A 126 -11.37 1.18 -2.79
N ALA A 127 -10.41 2.11 -2.95
CA ALA A 127 -10.81 3.48 -2.90
C ALA A 127 -11.71 3.66 -4.14
N THR A 128 -12.75 2.84 -4.23
CA THR A 128 -13.93 3.18 -4.93
C THR A 128 -14.46 4.36 -4.16
N ASP A 129 -14.87 5.39 -4.87
CA ASP A 129 -15.79 6.39 -4.34
C ASP A 129 -17.07 5.70 -3.79
N ASP A 130 -17.12 4.37 -3.81
CA ASP A 130 -18.20 3.55 -3.33
C ASP A 130 -18.17 3.41 -1.81
N ALA A 131 -19.31 3.58 -1.21
CA ALA A 131 -19.47 3.36 0.22
C ALA A 131 -19.16 1.90 0.59
N VAL A 132 -18.38 1.70 1.62
CA VAL A 132 -18.09 0.37 2.18
C VAL A 132 -19.07 0.08 3.30
N GLU A 133 -19.70 -1.09 3.27
CA GLU A 133 -20.63 -1.52 4.33
C GLU A 133 -20.28 -2.93 4.80
N ILE A 134 -20.07 -3.08 6.10
CA ILE A 134 -19.78 -4.38 6.76
C ILE A 134 -20.54 -4.42 8.08
N SER A 135 -21.33 -5.46 8.29
CA SER A 135 -22.12 -5.70 9.52
C SER A 135 -22.97 -4.50 9.96
N GLY A 136 -23.54 -3.73 9.00
CA GLY A 136 -24.35 -2.55 9.30
C GLY A 136 -23.55 -1.28 9.63
N LEU A 137 -22.23 -1.33 9.61
CA LEU A 137 -21.36 -0.16 9.63
C LEU A 137 -21.06 0.25 8.19
N ARG A 138 -21.52 1.44 7.79
CA ARG A 138 -21.33 2.01 6.45
C ARG A 138 -20.46 3.25 6.52
N LEU A 139 -19.47 3.31 5.65
CA LEU A 139 -18.60 4.46 5.44
C LEU A 139 -18.66 4.87 3.98
N ASP A 140 -19.00 6.13 3.74
CA ASP A 140 -19.02 6.74 2.41
C ASP A 140 -17.85 7.72 2.29
N PRO A 141 -16.84 7.39 1.47
CA PRO A 141 -15.64 8.22 1.34
C PRO A 141 -15.89 9.53 0.58
N VAL A 142 -16.91 9.58 -0.30
CA VAL A 142 -17.23 10.79 -1.09
C VAL A 142 -17.92 11.83 -0.22
N SER A 143 -18.94 11.41 0.52
CA SER A 143 -19.68 12.33 1.40
C SER A 143 -19.04 12.50 2.78
N HIS A 144 -17.95 11.80 3.08
CA HIS A 144 -17.30 11.74 4.40
C HIS A 144 -18.27 11.36 5.53
N ARG A 145 -19.24 10.48 5.27
CA ARG A 145 -20.25 10.05 6.23
C ARG A 145 -20.00 8.63 6.72
N VAL A 146 -20.25 8.45 8.02
CA VAL A 146 -20.24 7.12 8.64
C VAL A 146 -21.57 6.91 9.35
N THR A 147 -22.16 5.75 9.15
CA THR A 147 -23.40 5.35 9.82
C THR A 147 -23.23 3.94 10.39
N GLY A 148 -23.70 3.73 11.61
CA GLY A 148 -23.77 2.42 12.24
C GLY A 148 -25.24 2.05 12.52
N SER A 149 -25.73 0.93 11.96
CA SER A 149 -27.14 0.53 12.07
C SER A 149 -28.10 1.66 11.70
N GLY A 150 -27.78 2.42 10.64
CA GLY A 150 -28.57 3.55 10.16
C GLY A 150 -28.40 4.86 10.96
N LYS A 151 -27.70 4.86 12.08
CA LYS A 151 -27.47 6.07 12.90
C LYS A 151 -26.15 6.76 12.46
N PRO A 152 -26.14 8.09 12.28
CA PRO A 152 -24.94 8.82 11.93
C PRO A 152 -23.93 8.78 13.07
N LEU A 153 -22.64 8.59 12.71
CA LEU A 153 -21.50 8.61 13.60
C LEU A 153 -20.54 9.74 13.21
N THR A 154 -20.01 10.45 14.22
CA THR A 154 -19.05 11.53 13.99
C THR A 154 -17.64 11.05 14.30
N LEU A 155 -16.78 11.07 13.30
CA LEU A 155 -15.37 10.71 13.41
C LEU A 155 -14.49 11.92 13.09
N GLY A 156 -13.33 12.00 13.74
CA GLY A 156 -12.28 12.92 13.34
C GLY A 156 -11.66 12.48 11.99
N PRO A 157 -10.95 13.40 11.30
CA PRO A 157 -10.37 13.08 9.99
C PRO A 157 -9.41 11.89 9.97
N THR A 158 -8.66 11.70 11.04
CA THR A 158 -7.72 10.58 11.18
C THR A 158 -8.45 9.28 11.51
N GLU A 159 -9.44 9.32 12.41
CA GLU A 159 -10.29 8.18 12.73
C GLU A 159 -11.09 7.71 11.49
N PHE A 160 -11.54 8.66 10.65
CA PHE A 160 -12.22 8.34 9.39
C PHE A 160 -11.29 7.58 8.44
N ARG A 161 -10.06 8.10 8.21
CA ARG A 161 -9.07 7.42 7.34
C ARG A 161 -8.69 6.04 7.89
N LEU A 162 -8.49 5.94 9.22
CA LEU A 162 -8.15 4.68 9.88
C LEU A 162 -9.28 3.66 9.74
N LEU A 163 -10.54 4.07 9.94
CA LEU A 163 -11.70 3.20 9.75
C LEU A 163 -11.83 2.76 8.29
N HIS A 164 -11.72 3.68 7.35
CA HIS A 164 -11.78 3.38 5.92
C HIS A 164 -10.72 2.37 5.53
N PHE A 165 -9.47 2.58 5.96
CA PHE A 165 -8.39 1.63 5.72
C PHE A 165 -8.69 0.25 6.30
N LEU A 166 -9.11 0.18 7.55
CA LEU A 166 -9.40 -1.09 8.23
C LEU A 166 -10.60 -1.82 7.61
N MET A 167 -11.68 -1.11 7.23
CA MET A 167 -12.86 -1.72 6.60
C MET A 167 -12.54 -2.24 5.19
N THR A 168 -11.77 -1.49 4.42
CA THR A 168 -11.36 -1.90 3.08
C THR A 168 -10.35 -3.05 3.09
N HIS A 169 -9.75 -3.34 4.25
CA HIS A 169 -8.82 -4.46 4.47
C HIS A 169 -9.32 -5.41 5.57
N ALA A 170 -10.63 -5.63 5.61
CA ALA A 170 -11.22 -6.50 6.62
C ALA A 170 -10.54 -7.88 6.71
N GLU A 171 -10.56 -8.49 7.90
CA GLU A 171 -9.97 -9.78 8.26
C GLU A 171 -8.44 -9.83 8.21
N ARG A 172 -7.77 -8.72 7.89
CA ARG A 172 -6.30 -8.66 7.86
C ARG A 172 -5.74 -7.96 9.09
N VAL A 173 -4.68 -8.53 9.67
CA VAL A 173 -3.97 -7.94 10.82
C VAL A 173 -2.89 -6.98 10.31
N TYR A 174 -2.88 -5.78 10.87
CA TYR A 174 -1.87 -4.74 10.60
C TYR A 174 -1.13 -4.38 11.88
N SER A 175 0.20 -4.31 11.79
CA SER A 175 1.02 -3.81 12.90
C SER A 175 0.80 -2.30 13.11
N ARG A 176 1.25 -1.78 14.25
CA ARG A 176 1.19 -0.33 14.52
C ARG A 176 1.99 0.45 13.50
N THR A 177 3.20 -0.01 13.17
CA THR A 177 4.04 0.60 12.15
C THR A 177 3.34 0.63 10.80
N GLN A 178 2.75 -0.50 10.36
CA GLN A 178 2.02 -0.55 9.10
C GLN A 178 0.81 0.40 9.07
N LEU A 179 0.04 0.48 10.17
CA LEU A 179 -1.08 1.41 10.26
C LEU A 179 -0.61 2.86 10.23
N LEU A 180 0.52 3.17 10.89
CA LEU A 180 1.11 4.49 10.86
C LEU A 180 1.47 4.89 9.44
N ASP A 181 2.24 4.06 8.73
CA ASP A 181 2.68 4.31 7.37
C ASP A 181 1.48 4.49 6.42
N GLN A 182 0.43 3.65 6.53
CA GLN A 182 -0.70 3.64 5.60
C GLN A 182 -1.74 4.75 5.86
N VAL A 183 -1.91 5.18 7.10
CA VAL A 183 -2.97 6.14 7.46
C VAL A 183 -2.42 7.55 7.66
N TRP A 184 -1.20 7.71 8.16
CA TRP A 184 -0.56 9.03 8.41
C TRP A 184 0.41 9.45 7.31
N GLY A 185 1.02 8.49 6.58
CA GLY A 185 2.01 8.76 5.53
C GLY A 185 3.42 9.01 6.08
N ASP A 186 4.41 9.01 5.19
CA ASP A 186 5.84 8.93 5.53
C ASP A 186 6.48 10.19 6.16
N HIS A 187 5.76 11.30 6.29
CA HIS A 187 6.33 12.57 6.76
C HIS A 187 5.93 12.96 8.18
N VAL A 188 5.27 12.07 8.92
CA VAL A 188 4.82 12.40 10.26
C VAL A 188 5.70 11.66 11.27
N PHE A 189 6.60 12.38 11.93
CA PHE A 189 7.36 11.90 13.09
C PHE A 189 6.40 11.66 14.27
N VAL A 190 5.66 10.59 14.21
CA VAL A 190 4.68 10.20 15.23
C VAL A 190 5.05 8.83 15.77
N GLU A 191 5.09 8.71 17.09
CA GLU A 191 5.35 7.43 17.76
C GLU A 191 4.24 6.41 17.46
N GLU A 192 4.59 5.14 17.39
CA GLU A 192 3.65 4.01 17.21
C GLU A 192 2.46 4.02 18.20
N ARG A 193 2.68 4.56 19.40
CA ARG A 193 1.64 4.75 20.44
C ARG A 193 0.49 5.66 19.97
N THR A 194 0.73 6.52 18.99
CA THR A 194 -0.32 7.37 18.42
C THR A 194 -1.43 6.53 17.77
N VAL A 195 -1.08 5.41 17.14
CA VAL A 195 -2.07 4.47 16.58
C VAL A 195 -3.02 3.99 17.68
N ASP A 196 -2.51 3.63 18.86
CA ASP A 196 -3.33 3.14 19.97
C ASP A 196 -4.34 4.21 20.45
N VAL A 197 -3.90 5.48 20.47
CA VAL A 197 -4.78 6.60 20.84
C VAL A 197 -5.92 6.75 19.82
N HIS A 198 -5.63 6.69 18.53
CA HIS A 198 -6.64 6.83 17.48
C HIS A 198 -7.56 5.59 17.40
N ILE A 199 -7.04 4.39 17.61
CA ILE A 199 -7.87 3.17 17.75
C ILE A 199 -8.84 3.32 18.94
N ARG A 200 -8.37 3.83 20.09
CA ARG A 200 -9.24 4.07 21.25
C ARG A 200 -10.33 5.10 20.95
N ARG A 201 -9.98 6.21 20.29
CA ARG A 201 -10.94 7.24 19.87
C ARG A 201 -11.94 6.70 18.88
N LEU A 202 -11.47 5.92 17.90
CA LEU A 202 -12.31 5.28 16.90
C LEU A 202 -13.31 4.32 17.55
N ARG A 203 -12.86 3.42 18.44
CA ARG A 203 -13.75 2.54 19.19
C ARG A 203 -14.81 3.32 19.97
N LYS A 204 -14.40 4.38 20.68
CA LYS A 204 -15.33 5.24 21.42
C LYS A 204 -16.39 5.88 20.51
N ALA A 205 -16.03 6.28 19.30
CA ALA A 205 -16.98 6.84 18.33
C ALA A 205 -17.95 5.79 17.78
N LEU A 206 -17.54 4.52 17.70
CA LEU A 206 -18.37 3.38 17.24
C LEU A 206 -19.21 2.73 18.33
N GLU A 207 -18.89 2.97 19.62
CA GLU A 207 -19.55 2.37 20.79
C GLU A 207 -21.08 2.58 20.80
N PRO A 208 -21.63 3.78 20.46
CA PRO A 208 -23.08 4.01 20.47
C PRO A 208 -23.89 3.08 19.57
N THR A 209 -23.25 2.44 18.63
CA THR A 209 -23.86 1.51 17.66
C THR A 209 -23.30 0.09 17.80
N THR A 210 -22.51 -0.19 18.85
CA THR A 210 -21.87 -1.49 19.15
C THR A 210 -20.91 -2.01 18.10
N HIS A 211 -20.46 -1.15 17.16
CA HIS A 211 -19.51 -1.52 16.10
C HIS A 211 -18.04 -1.40 16.54
N ASP A 212 -17.77 -0.93 17.76
CA ASP A 212 -16.43 -0.91 18.35
C ASP A 212 -15.78 -2.30 18.42
N ARG A 213 -16.61 -3.34 18.55
CA ARG A 213 -16.19 -4.75 18.59
C ARG A 213 -15.60 -5.26 17.28
N LEU A 214 -15.92 -4.63 16.14
CA LEU A 214 -15.38 -4.98 14.83
C LEU A 214 -13.88 -4.64 14.74
N ILE A 215 -13.40 -3.71 15.57
CA ILE A 215 -11.97 -3.38 15.64
C ILE A 215 -11.32 -4.23 16.72
N GLN A 216 -10.65 -5.29 16.32
CA GLN A 216 -10.04 -6.25 17.23
C GLN A 216 -8.56 -5.94 17.46
N THR A 217 -8.10 -6.15 18.71
CA THR A 217 -6.67 -6.14 19.04
C THR A 217 -6.15 -7.56 18.95
N VAL A 218 -5.17 -7.78 18.07
CA VAL A 218 -4.44 -9.04 17.98
C VAL A 218 -3.16 -8.88 18.80
N ARG A 219 -3.08 -9.55 19.95
CA ARG A 219 -1.96 -9.43 20.88
C ARG A 219 -0.63 -9.67 20.16
N SER A 220 0.35 -8.83 20.43
CA SER A 220 1.69 -8.84 19.86
C SER A 220 1.77 -8.63 18.33
N ALA A 221 0.63 -8.51 17.61
CA ALA A 221 0.59 -8.33 16.15
C ALA A 221 0.04 -6.98 15.71
N GLY A 222 -0.97 -6.42 16.41
CA GLY A 222 -1.55 -5.14 16.04
C GLY A 222 -3.08 -5.12 16.06
N TYR A 223 -3.70 -4.64 15.00
CA TYR A 223 -5.14 -4.44 14.89
C TYR A 223 -5.72 -5.06 13.62
N ARG A 224 -6.99 -5.43 13.70
CA ARG A 224 -7.76 -6.00 12.61
C ARG A 224 -9.20 -5.48 12.67
N PHE A 225 -9.82 -5.28 11.53
CA PHE A 225 -11.28 -5.16 11.41
C PHE A 225 -11.83 -6.55 11.06
N SER A 226 -12.80 -7.02 11.84
CA SER A 226 -13.39 -8.34 11.64
C SER A 226 -14.89 -8.28 11.87
N ALA A 227 -15.65 -8.88 10.95
CA ALA A 227 -17.11 -9.00 11.02
C ALA A 227 -17.58 -10.25 11.79
N ALA A 228 -16.63 -11.11 12.24
CA ALA A 228 -16.90 -12.38 12.91
C ALA A 228 -16.82 -12.24 14.43
#